data_96177a0234c94c022bff622f7ceae773
#
_entry.id   96177a0234c94c022bff622f7ceae773
#
_cell.length_a   1.000
_cell.length_b   1.000
_cell.length_c   1.000
_cell.angle_alpha   90.00
_cell.angle_beta   90.00
_cell.angle_gamma   90.00
#
_symmetry.space_group_name_H-M   'P 1'
#
loop_
_entity.id
_entity.type
_entity.pdbx_description
1 polymer ?
#
loop_
_entity_poly.entity_id
_entity_poly.type
_entity_poly.pdbx_seq_one_letter_code
_entity_poly.pdbx_strand_id
1 'polypeptide(L)'
;FPTRRSSDLLIKHVGFSFHSTPEELEAILKEHPEMEFVQLQINYADWENSAIQSRGCYEVARKYDKPVIIMEPVKGGMLATPPESVVKVLKDAEPESSAASWAVRFAANLEGVITVLSGMSNVEQMKDNLSYMKNFNGLNDTQMQILKRAQEELNKISLIPCTSCNYCAKVCPMQIGISGSFTAMNSLTLYSDKDMALHQENWLVGGHGLKRANECVKCGKCEEACPQHIQIRTELEHVSEELLTKVSKNSPSSTGGR
;
A
#
# COMPACT_ATOMS: atom_id res chain seq x y z
N PHE A 1 23.15 -14.23 6.66
CA PHE A 1 22.26 -14.65 5.57
C PHE A 1 21.84 -16.13 5.72
N PRO A 2 20.66 -16.54 5.23
CA PRO A 2 19.97 -17.79 5.63
C PRO A 2 20.58 -19.10 5.10
N THR A 3 21.83 -19.11 4.67
CA THR A 3 22.53 -20.26 4.11
C THR A 3 22.65 -21.46 5.06
N ARG A 4 22.52 -21.29 6.38
CA ARG A 4 22.52 -22.41 7.32
C ARG A 4 21.29 -23.31 7.23
N ARG A 5 20.11 -22.78 6.90
CA ARG A 5 18.86 -23.57 6.88
C ARG A 5 18.66 -24.37 5.60
N SER A 6 19.28 -23.96 4.49
CA SER A 6 19.30 -24.78 3.27
C SER A 6 20.21 -26.00 3.42
N SER A 7 21.34 -25.87 4.15
CA SER A 7 22.22 -27.00 4.46
C SER A 7 21.57 -28.02 5.39
N ASP A 8 20.58 -27.60 6.20
CA ASP A 8 19.87 -28.51 7.13
C ASP A 8 18.67 -29.20 6.48
N LEU A 9 18.49 -29.09 5.15
CA LEU A 9 17.37 -29.67 4.37
C LEU A 9 15.97 -29.24 4.83
N LEU A 10 15.86 -28.16 5.60
CA LEU A 10 14.59 -27.64 6.11
C LEU A 10 13.88 -26.72 5.11
N ILE A 11 14.61 -26.17 4.14
CA ILE A 11 14.07 -25.35 3.04
C ILE A 11 14.61 -25.87 1.71
N LYS A 12 13.79 -25.79 0.67
CA LYS A 12 14.16 -26.24 -0.68
C LYS A 12 14.55 -25.09 -1.60
N HIS A 13 13.97 -23.91 -1.38
CA HIS A 13 14.16 -22.74 -2.23
C HIS A 13 14.47 -21.50 -1.40
N VAL A 14 15.39 -20.67 -1.88
CA VAL A 14 15.84 -19.45 -1.20
C VAL A 14 15.61 -18.25 -2.10
N GLY A 15 15.00 -17.22 -1.55
CA GLY A 15 14.82 -15.91 -2.18
C GLY A 15 14.74 -14.80 -1.14
N PHE A 16 14.49 -13.59 -1.56
CA PHE A 16 14.44 -12.45 -0.68
C PHE A 16 13.35 -11.45 -1.07
N SER A 17 12.90 -10.65 -0.09
CA SER A 17 12.03 -9.49 -0.30
C SER A 17 12.88 -8.26 -0.58
N PHE A 18 12.46 -7.44 -1.52
CA PHE A 18 13.21 -6.27 -1.96
C PHE A 18 12.32 -5.01 -2.02
N HIS A 19 12.88 -3.85 -1.57
CA HIS A 19 12.16 -2.59 -1.41
C HIS A 19 13.04 -1.37 -1.77
N SER A 20 13.98 -1.52 -2.70
CA SER A 20 14.86 -0.44 -3.10
C SER A 20 14.89 -0.27 -4.63
N THR A 21 15.96 0.25 -5.18
CA THR A 21 16.05 0.63 -6.59
C THR A 21 16.39 -0.55 -7.52
N PRO A 22 16.03 -0.49 -8.81
CA PRO A 22 16.41 -1.51 -9.78
C PRO A 22 17.91 -1.76 -9.85
N GLU A 23 18.73 -0.70 -9.70
CA GLU A 23 20.21 -0.79 -9.73
C GLU A 23 20.75 -1.63 -8.57
N GLU A 24 20.18 -1.43 -7.35
CA GLU A 24 20.56 -2.24 -6.18
C GLU A 24 20.10 -3.68 -6.33
N LEU A 25 18.90 -3.91 -6.86
CA LEU A 25 18.42 -5.26 -7.15
C LEU A 25 19.34 -5.97 -8.13
N GLU A 26 19.75 -5.28 -9.19
CA GLU A 26 20.66 -5.83 -10.18
C GLU A 26 22.03 -6.17 -9.56
N ALA A 27 22.56 -5.31 -8.69
CA ALA A 27 23.80 -5.57 -7.99
C ALA A 27 23.72 -6.83 -7.10
N ILE A 28 22.61 -6.96 -6.33
CA ILE A 28 22.36 -8.13 -5.47
C ILE A 28 22.26 -9.40 -6.31
N LEU A 29 21.51 -9.40 -7.40
CA LEU A 29 21.33 -10.59 -8.23
C LEU A 29 22.60 -11.00 -8.98
N LYS A 30 23.52 -10.07 -9.27
CA LYS A 30 24.85 -10.37 -9.79
C LYS A 30 25.77 -11.02 -8.74
N GLU A 31 25.72 -10.51 -7.51
CA GLU A 31 26.57 -11.02 -6.41
C GLU A 31 26.02 -12.34 -5.84
N HIS A 32 24.70 -12.52 -5.87
CA HIS A 32 23.99 -13.67 -5.30
C HIS A 32 23.15 -14.43 -6.35
N PRO A 33 23.78 -15.03 -7.37
CA PRO A 33 23.06 -15.77 -8.41
C PRO A 33 22.30 -17.00 -7.87
N GLU A 34 22.66 -17.49 -6.68
CA GLU A 34 22.00 -18.60 -5.98
C GLU A 34 20.59 -18.25 -5.47
N MET A 35 20.20 -16.97 -5.40
CA MET A 35 18.84 -16.58 -5.07
C MET A 35 17.89 -17.04 -6.17
N GLU A 36 16.87 -17.82 -5.81
CA GLU A 36 16.00 -18.49 -6.75
C GLU A 36 14.77 -17.68 -7.14
N PHE A 37 14.33 -16.74 -6.28
CA PHE A 37 13.19 -15.85 -6.54
C PHE A 37 13.35 -14.51 -5.80
N VAL A 38 12.57 -13.51 -6.26
CA VAL A 38 12.50 -12.20 -5.60
C VAL A 38 11.05 -11.87 -5.25
N GLN A 39 10.81 -11.37 -4.05
CA GLN A 39 9.52 -10.84 -3.65
C GLN A 39 9.51 -9.33 -3.81
N LEU A 40 8.62 -8.82 -4.68
CA LEU A 40 8.52 -7.41 -5.05
C LEU A 40 7.16 -6.83 -4.68
N GLN A 41 7.14 -5.55 -4.32
CA GLN A 41 5.92 -4.76 -4.18
C GLN A 41 5.42 -4.35 -5.56
N ILE A 42 4.31 -4.91 -6.01
CA ILE A 42 3.74 -4.62 -7.34
C ILE A 42 2.23 -4.48 -7.27
N ASN A 43 1.73 -3.34 -7.75
CA ASN A 43 0.33 -3.08 -8.00
C ASN A 43 0.19 -2.05 -9.15
N TYR A 44 -1.00 -1.91 -9.73
CA TYR A 44 -1.19 -1.03 -10.88
C TYR A 44 -1.01 0.46 -10.55
N ALA A 45 -1.23 0.88 -9.27
CA ALA A 45 -1.03 2.27 -8.86
C ALA A 45 0.44 2.66 -8.79
N ASP A 46 1.30 1.73 -8.37
CA ASP A 46 2.75 1.97 -8.19
C ASP A 46 3.58 1.59 -9.42
N TRP A 47 2.98 0.99 -10.44
CA TRP A 47 3.70 0.42 -11.58
C TRP A 47 4.65 1.41 -12.27
N GLU A 48 4.19 2.65 -12.51
CA GLU A 48 4.99 3.74 -13.10
C GLU A 48 5.47 4.77 -12.06
N ASN A 49 5.36 4.47 -10.77
CA ASN A 49 5.75 5.39 -9.70
C ASN A 49 7.28 5.48 -9.62
N SER A 50 7.84 6.69 -9.79
CA SER A 50 9.29 6.93 -9.82
C SER A 50 9.99 6.73 -8.46
N ALA A 51 9.26 6.79 -7.34
CA ALA A 51 9.81 6.55 -6.01
C ALA A 51 9.84 5.06 -5.66
N ILE A 52 8.80 4.30 -6.06
CA ILE A 52 8.68 2.85 -5.78
C ILE A 52 9.42 2.02 -6.84
N GLN A 53 9.40 2.46 -8.09
CA GLN A 53 10.07 1.83 -9.22
C GLN A 53 9.71 0.34 -9.43
N SER A 54 8.45 -0.02 -9.18
CA SER A 54 7.97 -1.41 -9.25
C SER A 54 8.28 -2.06 -10.60
N ARG A 55 8.02 -1.34 -11.71
CA ARG A 55 8.31 -1.82 -13.06
C ARG A 55 9.79 -2.10 -13.27
N GLY A 56 10.67 -1.16 -12.88
CA GLY A 56 12.11 -1.33 -13.04
C GLY A 56 12.64 -2.55 -12.28
N CYS A 57 12.21 -2.73 -11.03
CA CYS A 57 12.57 -3.91 -10.24
C CYS A 57 12.05 -5.22 -10.87
N TYR A 58 10.83 -5.22 -11.38
CA TYR A 58 10.28 -6.38 -12.10
C TYR A 58 11.10 -6.70 -13.36
N GLU A 59 11.41 -5.71 -14.19
CA GLU A 59 12.21 -5.87 -15.42
C GLU A 59 13.62 -6.44 -15.09
N VAL A 60 14.25 -5.99 -14.00
CA VAL A 60 15.51 -6.55 -13.51
C VAL A 60 15.34 -8.01 -13.10
N ALA A 61 14.33 -8.36 -12.31
CA ALA A 61 14.09 -9.75 -11.91
C ALA A 61 13.91 -10.65 -13.15
N ARG A 62 13.15 -10.20 -14.16
CA ARG A 62 12.95 -10.93 -15.42
C ARG A 62 14.23 -11.05 -16.24
N LYS A 63 15.07 -10.00 -16.29
CA LYS A 63 16.38 -10.02 -16.95
C LYS A 63 17.31 -11.11 -16.40
N TYR A 64 17.20 -11.40 -15.11
CA TYR A 64 17.99 -12.46 -14.43
C TYR A 64 17.23 -13.79 -14.30
N ASP A 65 16.13 -13.96 -15.06
CA ASP A 65 15.26 -15.15 -15.03
C ASP A 65 14.78 -15.54 -13.62
N LYS A 66 14.62 -14.54 -12.75
CA LYS A 66 14.13 -14.81 -11.39
C LYS A 66 12.60 -14.76 -11.39
N PRO A 67 11.94 -15.83 -10.93
CA PRO A 67 10.51 -15.81 -10.63
C PRO A 67 10.18 -14.73 -9.60
N VAL A 68 8.99 -14.15 -9.74
CA VAL A 68 8.54 -13.06 -8.86
C VAL A 68 7.38 -13.52 -7.98
N ILE A 69 7.50 -13.24 -6.68
CA ILE A 69 6.39 -13.27 -5.73
C ILE A 69 5.94 -11.83 -5.53
N ILE A 70 4.64 -11.56 -5.67
CA ILE A 70 4.12 -10.21 -5.51
C ILE A 70 3.57 -10.00 -4.11
N MET A 71 4.03 -8.95 -3.43
CA MET A 71 3.44 -8.41 -2.22
C MET A 71 2.72 -7.08 -2.51
N GLU A 72 1.78 -6.72 -1.66
CA GLU A 72 0.96 -5.50 -1.74
C GLU A 72 0.18 -5.32 -3.07
N PRO A 73 -0.45 -6.36 -3.62
CA PRO A 73 -1.21 -6.23 -4.86
C PRO A 73 -2.36 -5.24 -4.73
N VAL A 74 -2.89 -5.03 -3.52
CA VAL A 74 -3.98 -4.08 -3.22
C VAL A 74 -3.49 -2.84 -2.44
N LYS A 75 -2.17 -2.60 -2.36
CA LYS A 75 -1.56 -1.41 -1.74
C LYS A 75 -2.12 -1.12 -0.34
N GLY A 76 -1.93 -2.08 0.59
CA GLY A 76 -2.42 -1.95 1.97
C GLY A 76 -3.94 -1.85 2.10
N GLY A 77 -4.69 -2.24 1.07
CA GLY A 77 -6.15 -2.16 1.03
C GLY A 77 -6.71 -0.98 0.23
N MET A 78 -5.91 0.03 -0.10
CA MET A 78 -6.35 1.22 -0.87
C MET A 78 -7.01 0.86 -2.21
N LEU A 79 -6.49 -0.14 -2.90
CA LEU A 79 -7.03 -0.56 -4.20
C LEU A 79 -8.20 -1.54 -4.08
N ALA A 80 -8.53 -2.00 -2.88
CA ALA A 80 -9.76 -2.76 -2.61
C ALA A 80 -10.96 -1.84 -2.39
N THR A 81 -10.73 -0.65 -1.84
CA THR A 81 -11.73 0.40 -1.63
C THR A 81 -11.22 1.75 -2.16
N PRO A 82 -11.00 1.85 -3.49
CA PRO A 82 -10.47 3.08 -4.07
C PRO A 82 -11.54 4.18 -4.11
N PRO A 83 -11.15 5.45 -4.41
CA PRO A 83 -12.07 6.56 -4.59
C PRO A 83 -13.20 6.27 -5.59
N GLU A 84 -14.34 6.94 -5.42
CA GLU A 84 -15.53 6.70 -6.25
C GLU A 84 -15.28 6.92 -7.76
N SER A 85 -14.45 7.88 -8.13
CA SER A 85 -14.05 8.12 -9.52
C SER A 85 -13.34 6.89 -10.13
N VAL A 86 -12.51 6.21 -9.37
CA VAL A 86 -11.82 4.97 -9.77
C VAL A 86 -12.81 3.81 -9.81
N VAL A 87 -13.64 3.67 -8.76
CA VAL A 87 -14.70 2.63 -8.72
C VAL A 87 -15.57 2.73 -9.97
N LYS A 88 -15.98 3.95 -10.35
CA LYS A 88 -16.78 4.18 -11.54
C LYS A 88 -16.11 3.65 -12.82
N VAL A 89 -14.83 3.98 -13.03
CA VAL A 89 -14.08 3.49 -14.21
C VAL A 89 -14.05 1.96 -14.26
N LEU A 90 -13.83 1.30 -13.12
CA LEU A 90 -13.77 -0.17 -13.06
C LEU A 90 -15.14 -0.82 -13.23
N LYS A 91 -16.18 -0.27 -12.60
CA LYS A 91 -17.56 -0.78 -12.67
C LYS A 91 -18.25 -0.53 -14.00
N ASP A 92 -17.97 0.57 -14.69
CA ASP A 92 -18.47 0.83 -16.05
C ASP A 92 -17.97 -0.24 -17.03
N ALA A 93 -16.81 -0.83 -16.77
CA ALA A 93 -16.22 -1.89 -17.60
C ALA A 93 -16.69 -3.29 -17.20
N GLU A 94 -16.65 -3.60 -15.91
CA GLU A 94 -17.06 -4.90 -15.36
C GLU A 94 -17.90 -4.67 -14.08
N PRO A 95 -19.23 -4.52 -14.19
CA PRO A 95 -20.12 -4.18 -13.08
C PRO A 95 -20.05 -5.15 -11.89
N GLU A 96 -19.86 -6.44 -12.17
CA GLU A 96 -19.85 -7.49 -11.14
C GLU A 96 -18.47 -7.68 -10.48
N SER A 97 -17.40 -7.19 -11.09
CA SER A 97 -16.03 -7.36 -10.58
C SER A 97 -15.75 -6.41 -9.41
N SER A 98 -15.13 -6.90 -8.34
CA SER A 98 -14.64 -6.05 -7.25
C SER A 98 -13.46 -5.19 -7.69
N ALA A 99 -13.22 -4.05 -7.03
CA ALA A 99 -12.02 -3.26 -7.29
C ALA A 99 -10.75 -4.04 -6.93
N ALA A 100 -10.78 -4.86 -5.87
CA ALA A 100 -9.69 -5.75 -5.50
C ALA A 100 -9.34 -6.74 -6.61
N SER A 101 -10.35 -7.26 -7.33
CA SER A 101 -10.12 -8.20 -8.44
C SER A 101 -9.26 -7.61 -9.55
N TRP A 102 -9.45 -6.34 -9.88
CA TRP A 102 -8.64 -5.65 -10.88
C TRP A 102 -7.17 -5.55 -10.46
N ALA A 103 -6.92 -5.23 -9.18
CA ALA A 103 -5.57 -5.11 -8.64
C ALA A 103 -4.84 -6.46 -8.56
N VAL A 104 -5.51 -7.50 -8.09
CA VAL A 104 -4.92 -8.85 -8.01
C VAL A 104 -4.70 -9.45 -9.41
N ARG A 105 -5.66 -9.29 -10.33
CA ARG A 105 -5.52 -9.75 -11.72
C ARG A 105 -4.39 -9.01 -12.44
N PHE A 106 -4.21 -7.69 -12.22
CA PHE A 106 -3.05 -6.98 -12.76
C PHE A 106 -1.74 -7.63 -12.34
N ALA A 107 -1.57 -7.86 -11.03
CA ALA A 107 -0.38 -8.48 -10.48
C ALA A 107 -0.15 -9.89 -11.05
N ALA A 108 -1.21 -10.70 -11.12
CA ALA A 108 -1.15 -12.08 -11.65
C ALA A 108 -0.94 -12.14 -13.16
N ASN A 109 -1.19 -11.05 -13.89
CA ASN A 109 -1.03 -10.98 -15.36
C ASN A 109 0.43 -10.85 -15.81
N LEU A 110 1.33 -10.52 -14.89
CA LEU A 110 2.74 -10.30 -15.20
C LEU A 110 3.47 -11.63 -15.42
N GLU A 111 4.26 -11.70 -16.49
CA GLU A 111 5.01 -12.91 -16.82
C GLU A 111 6.04 -13.26 -15.71
N GLY A 112 6.21 -14.55 -15.42
CA GLY A 112 7.16 -15.04 -14.41
C GLY A 112 6.73 -14.81 -12.96
N VAL A 113 5.49 -14.36 -12.74
CA VAL A 113 4.88 -14.33 -11.41
C VAL A 113 4.44 -15.73 -11.03
N ILE A 114 4.93 -16.21 -9.88
CA ILE A 114 4.59 -17.55 -9.34
C ILE A 114 3.57 -17.48 -8.21
N THR A 115 3.45 -16.33 -7.54
CA THR A 115 2.50 -16.15 -6.45
C THR A 115 2.17 -14.67 -6.26
N VAL A 116 0.89 -14.39 -6.02
CA VAL A 116 0.40 -13.08 -5.55
C VAL A 116 -0.08 -13.23 -4.12
N LEU A 117 0.55 -12.52 -3.20
CA LEU A 117 0.19 -12.55 -1.78
C LEU A 117 -0.99 -11.63 -1.52
N SER A 118 -2.11 -12.17 -1.11
CA SER A 118 -3.32 -11.40 -0.77
C SER A 118 -3.61 -11.49 0.72
N GLY A 119 -3.71 -10.32 1.39
CA GLY A 119 -4.00 -10.19 2.82
C GLY A 119 -5.48 -10.31 3.14
N MET A 120 -6.13 -11.41 2.80
CA MET A 120 -7.54 -11.66 3.09
C MET A 120 -7.77 -11.83 4.59
N SER A 121 -8.72 -11.09 5.16
CA SER A 121 -9.04 -11.10 6.58
C SER A 121 -10.41 -11.69 6.90
N ASN A 122 -11.22 -12.01 5.89
CA ASN A 122 -12.52 -12.64 6.05
C ASN A 122 -12.85 -13.59 4.88
N VAL A 123 -13.93 -14.37 5.06
CA VAL A 123 -14.36 -15.40 4.09
C VAL A 123 -14.85 -14.77 2.77
N GLU A 124 -15.47 -13.61 2.84
CA GLU A 124 -16.00 -12.88 1.67
C GLU A 124 -14.86 -12.48 0.74
N GLN A 125 -13.79 -11.92 1.27
CA GLN A 125 -12.57 -11.59 0.49
C GLN A 125 -11.92 -12.84 -0.14
N MET A 126 -11.91 -13.97 0.58
CA MET A 126 -11.44 -15.24 0.05
C MET A 126 -12.30 -15.71 -1.12
N LYS A 127 -13.63 -15.67 -0.98
CA LYS A 127 -14.57 -16.05 -2.05
C LYS A 127 -14.41 -15.14 -3.27
N ASP A 128 -14.28 -13.83 -3.05
CA ASP A 128 -14.03 -12.85 -4.12
C ASP A 128 -12.75 -13.20 -4.88
N ASN A 129 -11.61 -13.36 -4.19
CA ASN A 129 -10.34 -13.70 -4.82
C ASN A 129 -10.40 -15.04 -5.58
N LEU A 130 -11.05 -16.06 -5.03
CA LEU A 130 -11.22 -17.35 -5.70
C LEU A 130 -12.13 -17.26 -6.93
N SER A 131 -13.10 -16.36 -6.94
CA SER A 131 -14.06 -16.23 -8.05
C SER A 131 -13.39 -15.91 -9.37
N TYR A 132 -12.33 -15.10 -9.36
CA TYR A 132 -11.61 -14.68 -10.57
C TYR A 132 -10.25 -15.34 -10.76
N MET A 133 -9.62 -15.86 -9.68
CA MET A 133 -8.33 -16.52 -9.79
C MET A 133 -8.41 -18.01 -10.15
N LYS A 134 -9.50 -18.69 -9.83
CA LYS A 134 -9.64 -20.15 -10.09
C LYS A 134 -9.47 -20.51 -11.57
N ASN A 135 -9.90 -19.66 -12.50
CA ASN A 135 -9.81 -19.86 -13.94
C ASN A 135 -9.22 -18.62 -14.62
N PHE A 136 -8.21 -18.01 -14.02
CA PHE A 136 -7.60 -16.80 -14.53
C PHE A 136 -6.83 -17.06 -15.83
N ASN A 137 -7.18 -16.35 -16.90
CA ASN A 137 -6.58 -16.48 -18.24
C ASN A 137 -5.80 -15.21 -18.69
N GLY A 138 -5.46 -14.34 -17.76
CA GLY A 138 -4.81 -13.06 -18.05
C GLY A 138 -5.82 -11.92 -18.29
N LEU A 139 -5.28 -10.72 -18.41
CA LEU A 139 -6.00 -9.51 -18.79
C LEU A 139 -5.76 -9.21 -20.26
N ASN A 140 -6.81 -8.87 -21.00
CA ASN A 140 -6.69 -8.44 -22.38
C ASN A 140 -6.33 -6.94 -22.48
N ASP A 141 -6.00 -6.47 -23.69
CA ASP A 141 -5.59 -5.08 -23.93
C ASP A 141 -6.65 -4.06 -23.48
N THR A 142 -7.93 -4.36 -23.68
CA THR A 142 -9.02 -3.48 -23.22
C THR A 142 -9.03 -3.34 -21.70
N GLN A 143 -8.87 -4.44 -20.97
CA GLN A 143 -8.80 -4.43 -19.52
C GLN A 143 -7.54 -3.70 -19.01
N MET A 144 -6.42 -3.84 -19.71
CA MET A 144 -5.20 -3.07 -19.38
C MET A 144 -5.39 -1.55 -19.61
N GLN A 145 -6.12 -1.14 -20.65
CA GLN A 145 -6.47 0.28 -20.86
C GLN A 145 -7.41 0.83 -19.77
N ILE A 146 -8.33 -0.01 -19.27
CA ILE A 146 -9.20 0.37 -18.14
C ILE A 146 -8.37 0.60 -16.88
N LEU A 147 -7.41 -0.28 -16.57
CA LEU A 147 -6.49 -0.10 -15.43
C LEU A 147 -5.66 1.17 -15.58
N LYS A 148 -5.20 1.50 -16.79
CA LYS A 148 -4.49 2.76 -17.02
C LYS A 148 -5.37 3.97 -16.72
N ARG A 149 -6.63 3.95 -17.16
CA ARG A 149 -7.60 5.01 -16.82
C ARG A 149 -7.86 5.09 -15.30
N ALA A 150 -7.98 3.96 -14.63
CA ALA A 150 -8.12 3.91 -13.17
C ALA A 150 -6.90 4.51 -12.46
N GLN A 151 -5.69 4.23 -12.94
CA GLN A 151 -4.45 4.84 -12.46
C GLN A 151 -4.43 6.37 -12.68
N GLU A 152 -4.88 6.83 -13.84
CA GLU A 152 -4.99 8.28 -14.14
C GLU A 152 -5.96 8.97 -13.18
N GLU A 153 -7.09 8.34 -12.81
CA GLU A 153 -8.03 8.87 -11.82
C GLU A 153 -7.41 8.89 -10.41
N LEU A 154 -6.69 7.84 -10.01
CA LEU A 154 -5.97 7.82 -8.73
C LEU A 154 -4.96 8.96 -8.62
N ASN A 155 -4.20 9.22 -9.69
CA ASN A 155 -3.16 10.24 -9.71
C ASN A 155 -3.70 11.68 -9.60
N LYS A 156 -5.01 11.88 -9.74
CA LYS A 156 -5.68 13.19 -9.50
C LYS A 156 -5.89 13.46 -8.00
N ILE A 157 -5.79 12.44 -7.14
CA ILE A 157 -6.07 12.55 -5.71
C ILE A 157 -4.76 12.37 -4.93
N SER A 158 -4.38 13.41 -4.20
CA SER A 158 -3.16 13.38 -3.37
C SER A 158 -3.44 12.64 -2.05
N LEU A 159 -3.30 11.32 -2.05
CA LEU A 159 -3.34 10.51 -0.84
C LEU A 159 -1.92 10.25 -0.33
N ILE A 160 -1.77 10.12 0.99
CA ILE A 160 -0.51 9.66 1.60
C ILE A 160 -0.34 8.18 1.23
N PRO A 161 0.70 7.78 0.48
CA PRO A 161 0.82 6.43 -0.09
C PRO A 161 1.30 5.39 0.95
N CYS A 162 0.78 5.47 2.18
CA CYS A 162 1.14 4.58 3.28
C CYS A 162 0.46 3.22 3.12
N THR A 163 1.25 2.13 3.19
CA THR A 163 0.77 0.75 3.10
C THR A 163 0.60 0.07 4.46
N SER A 164 0.77 0.82 5.54
CA SER A 164 0.65 0.35 6.93
C SER A 164 1.61 -0.81 7.29
N CYS A 165 2.77 -0.88 6.65
CA CYS A 165 3.80 -1.90 6.93
C CYS A 165 4.47 -1.73 8.31
N ASN A 166 4.35 -0.57 8.95
CA ASN A 166 4.81 -0.24 10.31
C ASN A 166 6.34 -0.31 10.53
N TYR A 167 7.17 -0.30 9.49
CA TYR A 167 8.63 -0.22 9.67
C TYR A 167 9.03 1.08 10.38
N CYS A 168 8.40 2.20 10.04
CA CYS A 168 8.58 3.49 10.70
C CYS A 168 8.27 3.46 12.21
N ALA A 169 7.28 2.67 12.64
CA ALA A 169 6.91 2.54 14.05
C ALA A 169 8.03 1.89 14.89
N LYS A 170 8.75 0.92 14.32
CA LYS A 170 9.83 0.19 15.01
C LYS A 170 11.04 1.07 15.35
N VAL A 171 11.26 2.14 14.58
CA VAL A 171 12.40 3.05 14.72
C VAL A 171 12.02 4.39 15.35
N CYS A 172 10.73 4.64 15.60
CA CYS A 172 10.25 5.89 16.17
C CYS A 172 10.53 5.98 17.67
N PRO A 173 11.42 6.88 18.15
CA PRO A 173 11.73 6.99 19.58
C PRO A 173 10.54 7.52 20.40
N MET A 174 9.61 8.21 19.75
CA MET A 174 8.41 8.78 20.36
C MET A 174 7.21 7.85 20.32
N GLN A 175 7.30 6.71 19.63
CA GLN A 175 6.17 5.78 19.43
C GLN A 175 4.93 6.46 18.82
N ILE A 176 5.16 7.31 17.80
CA ILE A 176 4.06 7.94 17.05
C ILE A 176 3.31 6.87 16.26
N GLY A 177 1.98 6.93 16.29
CA GLY A 177 1.10 6.06 15.51
C GLY A 177 1.03 6.46 14.04
N ILE A 178 2.18 6.50 13.35
CA ILE A 178 2.37 7.08 12.01
C ILE A 178 1.36 6.52 11.00
N SER A 179 1.28 5.20 10.88
CA SER A 179 0.38 4.57 9.90
C SER A 179 -1.10 4.81 10.21
N GLY A 180 -1.47 4.81 11.49
CA GLY A 180 -2.83 5.12 11.94
C GLY A 180 -3.23 6.56 11.62
N SER A 181 -2.34 7.52 11.89
CA SER A 181 -2.56 8.93 11.55
C SER A 181 -2.71 9.14 10.05
N PHE A 182 -1.89 8.46 9.22
CA PHE A 182 -2.00 8.55 7.76
C PHE A 182 -3.28 7.90 7.20
N THR A 183 -3.73 6.80 7.80
CA THR A 183 -5.00 6.18 7.45
C THR A 183 -6.17 7.14 7.73
N ALA A 184 -6.17 7.78 8.89
CA ALA A 184 -7.19 8.76 9.25
C ALA A 184 -7.16 10.01 8.35
N MET A 185 -5.96 10.50 8.00
CA MET A 185 -5.81 11.63 7.07
C MET A 185 -6.31 11.30 5.67
N ASN A 186 -6.00 10.12 5.15
CA ASN A 186 -6.51 9.64 3.87
C ASN A 186 -8.05 9.51 3.89
N SER A 187 -8.64 9.07 5.00
CA SER A 187 -10.10 9.06 5.16
C SER A 187 -10.70 10.48 5.10
N LEU A 188 -10.04 11.45 5.75
CA LEU A 188 -10.46 12.86 5.65
C LEU A 188 -10.42 13.35 4.20
N THR A 189 -9.34 13.06 3.48
CA THR A 189 -9.17 13.46 2.06
C THR A 189 -10.22 12.82 1.15
N LEU A 190 -10.58 11.55 1.38
CA LEU A 190 -11.51 10.80 0.54
C LEU A 190 -12.98 11.16 0.81
N TYR A 191 -13.34 11.39 2.06
CA TYR A 191 -14.74 11.49 2.47
C TYR A 191 -15.11 12.87 3.00
N SER A 192 -14.14 13.76 3.22
CA SER A 192 -14.33 15.11 3.77
C SER A 192 -15.08 15.13 5.11
N ASP A 193 -15.05 14.01 5.84
CA ASP A 193 -15.69 13.82 7.15
C ASP A 193 -14.62 13.84 8.25
N LYS A 194 -14.47 15.01 8.89
CA LYS A 194 -13.46 15.20 9.94
C LYS A 194 -13.79 14.44 11.22
N ASP A 195 -15.06 14.30 11.57
CA ASP A 195 -15.48 13.61 12.80
C ASP A 195 -15.20 12.10 12.65
N MET A 196 -15.51 11.53 11.49
CA MET A 196 -15.17 10.14 11.16
C MET A 196 -13.65 9.92 11.18
N ALA A 197 -12.89 10.80 10.54
CA ALA A 197 -11.43 10.69 10.49
C ALA A 197 -10.79 10.82 11.89
N LEU A 198 -11.29 11.74 12.74
CA LEU A 198 -10.87 11.85 14.14
C LEU A 198 -11.22 10.61 14.97
N HIS A 199 -12.41 10.04 14.76
CA HIS A 199 -12.78 8.79 15.43
C HIS A 199 -11.83 7.65 15.04
N GLN A 200 -11.49 7.56 13.77
CA GLN A 200 -10.54 6.55 13.27
C GLN A 200 -9.13 6.78 13.82
N GLU A 201 -8.64 8.03 13.89
CA GLU A 201 -7.35 8.35 14.49
C GLU A 201 -7.33 8.02 15.98
N ASN A 202 -8.38 8.37 16.71
CA ASN A 202 -8.52 8.00 18.12
C ASN A 202 -8.47 6.49 18.33
N TRP A 203 -9.09 5.70 17.46
CA TRP A 203 -9.05 4.25 17.51
C TRP A 203 -7.66 3.70 17.16
N LEU A 204 -7.09 4.10 16.01
CA LEU A 204 -5.85 3.52 15.49
C LEU A 204 -4.59 3.99 16.22
N VAL A 205 -4.63 5.15 16.86
CA VAL A 205 -3.47 5.76 17.55
C VAL A 205 -3.71 5.79 19.05
N GLY A 206 -4.66 6.59 19.51
CA GLY A 206 -4.93 6.79 20.94
C GLY A 206 -5.36 5.50 21.66
N GLY A 207 -6.25 4.71 21.05
CA GLY A 207 -6.75 3.45 21.60
C GLY A 207 -5.68 2.36 21.75
N HIS A 208 -4.58 2.48 21.02
CA HIS A 208 -3.42 1.58 21.12
C HIS A 208 -2.28 2.15 21.99
N GLY A 209 -2.51 3.28 22.69
CA GLY A 209 -1.52 3.91 23.57
C GLY A 209 -0.35 4.56 22.80
N LEU A 210 -0.50 4.80 21.51
CA LEU A 210 0.50 5.45 20.69
C LEU A 210 0.36 6.98 20.77
N LYS A 211 1.45 7.69 20.54
CA LYS A 211 1.46 9.15 20.50
C LYS A 211 0.95 9.67 19.17
N ARG A 212 0.39 10.87 19.21
CA ARG A 212 -0.19 11.53 18.04
C ARG A 212 0.84 12.26 17.19
N ALA A 213 0.47 12.63 15.99
CA ALA A 213 1.31 13.30 15.01
C ALA A 213 1.97 14.58 15.54
N ASN A 214 1.24 15.39 16.33
CA ASN A 214 1.73 16.64 16.94
C ASN A 214 2.81 16.44 18.04
N GLU A 215 3.07 15.21 18.47
CA GLU A 215 4.13 14.89 19.42
C GLU A 215 5.45 14.47 18.72
N CYS A 216 5.51 14.58 17.39
CA CYS A 216 6.68 14.22 16.61
C CYS A 216 7.85 15.17 16.86
N VAL A 217 9.02 14.63 17.23
CA VAL A 217 10.28 15.38 17.45
C VAL A 217 11.11 15.55 16.18
N LYS A 218 10.59 15.22 15.04
CA LYS A 218 11.18 15.43 13.68
C LYS A 218 12.58 14.83 13.48
N CYS A 219 12.91 13.73 14.13
CA CYS A 219 14.24 13.11 14.09
C CYS A 219 14.61 12.43 12.73
N GLY A 220 13.64 12.19 11.83
CA GLY A 220 13.87 11.66 10.47
C GLY A 220 14.01 10.14 10.36
N LYS A 221 14.25 9.39 11.44
CA LYS A 221 14.50 7.92 11.38
C LYS A 221 13.40 7.13 10.68
N CYS A 222 12.15 7.59 10.77
CA CYS A 222 11.00 6.93 10.15
C CYS A 222 11.01 7.04 8.62
N GLU A 223 11.56 8.13 8.07
CA GLU A 223 11.70 8.33 6.62
C GLU A 223 12.76 7.41 6.03
N GLU A 224 13.91 7.24 6.73
CA GLU A 224 14.96 6.31 6.34
C GLU A 224 14.47 4.85 6.30
N ALA A 225 13.52 4.50 7.17
CA ALA A 225 12.96 3.15 7.26
C ALA A 225 11.73 2.93 6.36
N CYS A 226 11.25 3.96 5.64
CA CYS A 226 10.02 3.90 4.87
C CYS A 226 10.25 3.36 3.45
N PRO A 227 9.74 2.15 3.09
CA PRO A 227 9.89 1.62 1.74
C PRO A 227 9.04 2.34 0.69
N GLN A 228 8.12 3.22 1.13
CA GLN A 228 7.30 4.06 0.26
C GLN A 228 7.93 5.46 0.06
N HIS A 229 9.08 5.73 0.65
CA HIS A 229 9.79 7.03 0.59
C HIS A 229 8.92 8.24 0.94
N ILE A 230 7.97 8.06 1.86
CA ILE A 230 7.06 9.11 2.31
C ILE A 230 7.85 10.15 3.11
N GLN A 231 7.59 11.45 2.86
CA GLN A 231 8.08 12.57 3.68
C GLN A 231 7.30 12.62 5.00
N ILE A 232 7.54 11.63 5.87
CA ILE A 232 6.72 11.34 7.06
C ILE A 232 6.60 12.55 7.99
N ARG A 233 7.66 13.31 8.17
CA ARG A 233 7.65 14.50 9.03
C ARG A 233 6.68 15.56 8.52
N THR A 234 6.72 15.84 7.23
CA THR A 234 5.83 16.79 6.57
C THR A 234 4.37 16.33 6.65
N GLU A 235 4.13 15.05 6.39
CA GLU A 235 2.78 14.49 6.46
C GLU A 235 2.22 14.46 7.89
N LEU A 236 3.07 14.23 8.92
CA LEU A 236 2.64 14.34 10.32
C LEU A 236 2.32 15.78 10.73
N GLU A 237 3.02 16.78 10.19
CA GLU A 237 2.65 18.19 10.37
C GLU A 237 1.28 18.45 9.75
N HIS A 238 1.05 18.01 8.51
CA HIS A 238 -0.22 18.12 7.82
C HIS A 238 -1.39 17.45 8.59
N VAL A 239 -1.17 16.24 9.09
CA VAL A 239 -2.14 15.56 9.99
C VAL A 239 -2.42 16.40 11.23
N SER A 240 -1.39 17.01 11.84
CA SER A 240 -1.56 17.83 13.03
C SER A 240 -2.40 19.08 12.78
N GLU A 241 -2.17 19.75 11.65
CA GLU A 241 -2.85 20.96 11.26
C GLU A 241 -4.30 20.69 10.83
N GLU A 242 -4.50 19.74 9.93
CA GLU A 242 -5.79 19.50 9.31
C GLU A 242 -6.73 18.64 10.18
N LEU A 243 -6.18 17.60 10.81
CA LEU A 243 -6.99 16.63 11.53
C LEU A 243 -7.06 16.91 13.04
N LEU A 244 -5.92 17.20 13.69
CA LEU A 244 -5.85 17.26 15.15
C LEU A 244 -6.13 18.66 15.72
N THR A 245 -6.06 19.72 14.90
CA THR A 245 -6.40 21.08 15.35
C THR A 245 -7.87 21.12 15.72
N LYS A 246 -8.18 21.52 16.95
CA LYS A 246 -9.56 21.66 17.43
C LYS A 246 -10.29 22.70 16.56
N VAL A 247 -11.37 22.29 15.93
CA VAL A 247 -12.35 23.24 15.39
C VAL A 247 -12.85 24.05 16.58
N SER A 248 -12.58 25.37 16.63
CA SER A 248 -13.19 26.26 17.61
C SER A 248 -14.71 26.18 17.40
N LYS A 249 -15.43 25.59 18.36
CA LYS A 249 -16.89 25.57 18.36
C LYS A 249 -17.40 26.99 18.58
N ASN A 250 -17.47 27.77 17.52
CA ASN A 250 -18.37 28.90 17.41
C ASN A 250 -19.67 28.43 16.76
N SER A 251 -20.45 27.65 17.50
CA SER A 251 -21.88 27.53 17.21
C SER A 251 -22.59 28.55 18.05
N PRO A 252 -23.37 29.50 17.45
CA PRO A 252 -24.21 30.39 18.23
C PRO A 252 -25.23 29.56 18.99
N SER A 253 -25.25 29.70 20.31
CA SER A 253 -26.29 29.17 21.15
C SER A 253 -27.65 29.71 20.66
N SER A 254 -28.46 28.83 20.08
CA SER A 254 -29.88 29.14 19.89
C SER A 254 -30.56 29.14 21.28
N THR A 255 -30.50 30.29 21.94
CA THR A 255 -31.47 30.66 22.97
C THR A 255 -32.79 30.94 22.28
N GLY A 256 -33.71 30.07 22.46
CA GLY A 256 -35.13 30.25 22.17
C GLY A 256 -35.86 29.25 23.02
N GLY A 257 -36.46 29.56 23.99
CA GLY A 257 -37.46 30.50 24.46
C GLY A 257 -38.85 29.91 24.27
N ARG A 258 -39.34 29.36 25.38
CA ARG A 258 -40.73 29.03 25.69
C ARG A 258 -41.36 27.85 24.94
#